data_053ad195fbe77a9c157c4af29de15fd9
#
_entry.id   053ad195fbe77a9c157c4af29de15fd9
#
_cell.length_a   1.000
_cell.length_b   1.000
_cell.length_c   1.000
_cell.angle_alpha   90.00
_cell.angle_beta   90.00
_cell.angle_gamma   90.00
#
_symmetry.space_group_name_H-M   'P 1'
#
loop_
_entity.id
_entity.type
_entity.pdbx_description
1 polymer ?
#
loop_
_entity_poly.entity_id
_entity_poly.type
_entity_poly.pdbx_seq_one_letter_code
_entity_poly.pdbx_strand_id
1 'polypeptide(L)'
;MDPAIGLPREIYIDNGRDYCSYRFAGRGYRGKPMSEDDQARLIAEGKQVASLTAHLDIKVHYAIVENARAKVIERAFKDVVERFSKNYSTYCGRSTIERPEDHNDTIRKMLKNHKKGRAVLTLDDIKADLDTYIRQIWNKTPSAAGRGRKAECPDETFIRTRLPVRRATPDTCKLLFMKSTNPRKIGRNGI
;
A
#
# COMPACT_ATOMS: atom_id res chain seq x y z
N MET A 1 -20.44 1.20 9.59
CA MET A 1 -19.83 0.50 8.45
C MET A 1 -18.56 1.26 8.10
N ASP A 2 -17.44 0.59 8.01
CA ASP A 2 -16.19 1.24 7.61
C ASP A 2 -16.34 1.72 6.16
N PRO A 3 -16.25 3.03 5.88
CA PRO A 3 -16.53 3.60 4.56
C PRO A 3 -15.48 3.19 3.51
N ALA A 4 -14.35 2.66 3.94
CA ALA A 4 -13.21 2.34 3.07
C ALA A 4 -13.23 0.92 2.47
N ILE A 5 -14.26 0.11 2.75
CA ILE A 5 -14.32 -1.27 2.28
C ILE A 5 -14.99 -1.36 0.92
N GLY A 6 -14.24 -1.75 -0.09
CA GLY A 6 -14.75 -2.00 -1.44
C GLY A 6 -13.65 -2.06 -2.50
N LEU A 7 -14.02 -2.48 -3.71
CA LEU A 7 -13.13 -2.44 -4.86
C LEU A 7 -13.07 -1.02 -5.42
N PRO A 8 -11.89 -0.44 -5.63
CA PRO A 8 -11.76 0.85 -6.29
C PRO A 8 -12.19 0.76 -7.76
N ARG A 9 -12.66 1.87 -8.32
CA ARG A 9 -12.89 1.99 -9.78
C ARG A 9 -11.60 2.38 -10.50
N GLU A 10 -10.80 3.18 -9.84
CA GLU A 10 -9.55 3.70 -10.39
C GLU A 10 -8.47 3.64 -9.32
N ILE A 11 -7.25 3.34 -9.72
CA ILE A 11 -6.06 3.39 -8.87
C ILE A 11 -5.01 4.26 -9.53
N TYR A 12 -4.29 5.04 -8.72
CA TYR A 12 -3.16 5.84 -9.16
C TYR A 12 -1.89 5.29 -8.51
N ILE A 13 -0.98 4.80 -9.34
CA ILE A 13 0.23 4.08 -8.89
C ILE A 13 1.48 4.64 -9.55
N ASP A 14 2.62 4.33 -8.99
CA ASP A 14 3.90 4.67 -9.59
C ASP A 14 4.31 3.65 -10.67
N ASN A 15 5.43 3.97 -11.35
CA ASN A 15 6.00 3.08 -12.37
C ASN A 15 6.94 2.03 -11.77
N GLY A 16 6.80 1.70 -10.48
CA GLY A 16 7.56 0.65 -9.82
C GLY A 16 7.37 -0.72 -10.48
N ARG A 17 8.40 -1.56 -10.45
CA ARG A 17 8.34 -2.90 -11.06
C ARG A 17 7.20 -3.75 -10.54
N ASP A 18 6.86 -3.60 -9.27
CA ASP A 18 5.80 -4.37 -8.62
C ASP A 18 4.42 -4.06 -9.19
N TYR A 19 4.20 -2.82 -9.64
CA TYR A 19 2.95 -2.36 -10.22
C TYR A 19 2.89 -2.47 -11.75
N CYS A 20 4.03 -2.70 -12.41
CA CYS A 20 4.12 -2.81 -13.86
C CYS A 20 4.13 -4.26 -14.36
N SER A 21 3.73 -5.22 -13.53
CA SER A 21 3.67 -6.61 -13.97
C SER A 21 2.48 -6.85 -14.89
N TYR A 22 2.66 -7.68 -15.92
CA TYR A 22 1.57 -8.10 -16.82
C TYR A 22 0.39 -8.70 -16.04
N ARG A 23 0.69 -9.44 -15.00
CA ARG A 23 -0.33 -10.08 -14.16
C ARG A 23 -1.18 -9.07 -13.39
N PHE A 24 -0.57 -7.99 -12.89
CA PHE A 24 -1.28 -6.99 -12.10
C PHE A 24 -2.03 -6.00 -12.99
N ALA A 25 -1.32 -5.32 -13.88
CA ALA A 25 -1.84 -4.20 -14.65
C ALA A 25 -1.83 -4.39 -16.16
N GLY A 26 -1.46 -5.57 -16.65
CA GLY A 26 -1.40 -5.87 -18.09
C GLY A 26 -0.27 -5.14 -18.82
N ARG A 27 0.71 -4.60 -18.11
CA ARG A 27 1.83 -3.85 -18.69
C ARG A 27 3.16 -4.34 -18.18
N GLY A 28 4.18 -4.33 -19.04
CA GLY A 28 5.55 -4.60 -18.66
C GLY A 28 6.25 -3.40 -18.03
N TYR A 29 7.52 -3.58 -17.75
CA TYR A 29 8.38 -2.54 -17.20
C TYR A 29 8.32 -1.25 -18.05
N ARG A 30 8.23 -0.09 -17.41
CA ARG A 30 8.03 1.23 -18.02
C ARG A 30 6.67 1.41 -18.73
N GLY A 31 5.66 0.64 -18.33
CA GLY A 31 4.30 0.80 -18.86
C GLY A 31 4.11 0.36 -20.31
N LYS A 32 5.05 -0.38 -20.89
CA LYS A 32 4.91 -0.93 -22.23
C LYS A 32 3.76 -1.95 -22.28
N PRO A 33 2.85 -1.87 -23.25
CA PRO A 33 1.86 -2.92 -23.45
C PRO A 33 2.55 -4.25 -23.77
N MET A 34 1.87 -5.35 -23.48
CA MET A 34 2.33 -6.66 -23.90
C MET A 34 2.33 -6.74 -25.43
N SER A 35 3.39 -7.27 -26.02
CA SER A 35 3.44 -7.50 -27.45
C SER A 35 2.41 -8.56 -27.87
N GLU A 36 1.97 -8.53 -29.13
CA GLU A 36 1.06 -9.54 -29.66
C GLU A 36 1.67 -10.95 -29.60
N ASP A 37 2.97 -11.07 -29.83
CA ASP A 37 3.71 -12.32 -29.75
C ASP A 37 3.72 -12.88 -28.32
N ASP A 38 3.95 -12.01 -27.29
CA ASP A 38 3.91 -12.43 -25.91
C ASP A 38 2.49 -12.84 -25.48
N GLN A 39 1.46 -12.16 -25.99
CA GLN A 39 0.08 -12.55 -25.77
C GLN A 39 -0.22 -13.92 -26.39
N ALA A 40 0.14 -14.12 -27.64
CA ALA A 40 -0.04 -15.39 -28.34
C ALA A 40 0.69 -16.54 -27.62
N ARG A 41 1.91 -16.29 -27.16
CA ARG A 41 2.68 -17.25 -26.38
C ARG A 41 2.00 -17.63 -25.07
N LEU A 42 1.48 -16.67 -24.32
CA LEU A 42 0.77 -16.94 -23.07
C LEU A 42 -0.53 -17.72 -23.31
N ILE A 43 -1.27 -17.41 -24.38
CA ILE A 43 -2.46 -18.15 -24.77
C ILE A 43 -2.09 -19.60 -25.12
N ALA A 44 -1.04 -19.81 -25.91
CA ALA A 44 -0.56 -21.14 -26.26
C ALA A 44 -0.11 -21.96 -25.03
N GLU A 45 0.41 -21.31 -24.02
CA GLU A 45 0.79 -21.92 -22.73
C GLU A 45 -0.40 -22.10 -21.77
N GLY A 46 -1.64 -21.80 -22.18
CA GLY A 46 -2.82 -21.88 -21.31
C GLY A 46 -2.82 -20.89 -20.16
N LYS A 47 -2.00 -19.84 -20.24
CA LYS A 47 -1.88 -18.81 -19.18
C LYS A 47 -2.87 -17.68 -19.43
N GLN A 48 -3.34 -17.11 -18.32
CA GLN A 48 -4.29 -16.02 -18.36
C GLN A 48 -3.64 -14.75 -18.92
N VAL A 49 -4.22 -14.21 -19.99
CA VAL A 49 -3.73 -12.98 -20.66
C VAL A 49 -4.25 -11.71 -19.98
N ALA A 50 -5.45 -11.76 -19.41
CA ALA A 50 -6.04 -10.59 -18.78
C ALA A 50 -5.41 -10.31 -17.42
N SER A 51 -5.05 -9.05 -17.20
CA SER A 51 -4.49 -8.61 -15.91
C SER A 51 -5.54 -8.64 -14.80
N LEU A 52 -5.07 -8.69 -13.56
CA LEU A 52 -5.93 -8.63 -12.38
C LEU A 52 -6.82 -7.39 -12.38
N THR A 53 -6.26 -6.23 -12.71
CA THR A 53 -7.01 -4.97 -12.77
C THR A 53 -8.07 -4.97 -13.86
N ALA A 54 -7.79 -5.60 -15.00
CA ALA A 54 -8.78 -5.78 -16.06
C ALA A 54 -9.94 -6.69 -15.64
N HIS A 55 -9.65 -7.82 -14.96
CA HIS A 55 -10.70 -8.69 -14.42
C HIS A 55 -11.57 -8.01 -13.36
N LEU A 56 -11.00 -7.09 -12.60
CA LEU A 56 -11.71 -6.36 -11.57
C LEU A 56 -12.37 -5.09 -12.10
N ASP A 57 -12.26 -4.81 -13.39
CA ASP A 57 -12.70 -3.56 -14.01
C ASP A 57 -12.17 -2.33 -13.23
N ILE A 58 -10.86 -2.33 -12.97
CA ILE A 58 -10.15 -1.25 -12.29
C ILE A 58 -9.27 -0.53 -13.30
N LYS A 59 -9.53 0.76 -13.47
CA LYS A 59 -8.71 1.62 -14.31
C LYS A 59 -7.42 2.01 -13.59
N VAL A 60 -6.29 1.78 -14.24
CA VAL A 60 -4.97 2.07 -13.67
C VAL A 60 -4.43 3.35 -14.29
N HIS A 61 -4.08 4.31 -13.44
CA HIS A 61 -3.37 5.52 -13.82
C HIS A 61 -1.95 5.46 -13.31
N TYR A 62 -1.00 5.68 -14.18
CA TYR A 62 0.41 5.71 -13.83
C TYR A 62 0.89 7.14 -13.61
N ALA A 63 1.70 7.34 -12.58
CA ALA A 63 2.36 8.61 -12.36
C ALA A 63 3.25 8.98 -13.55
N ILE A 64 3.24 10.25 -13.92
CA ILE A 64 4.15 10.77 -14.95
C ILE A 64 5.57 10.61 -14.43
N VAL A 65 6.45 10.02 -15.24
CA VAL A 65 7.86 9.82 -14.92
C VAL A 65 8.51 11.18 -14.63
N GLU A 66 9.35 11.24 -13.60
CA GLU A 66 10.06 12.46 -13.17
C GLU A 66 9.17 13.57 -12.59
N ASN A 67 7.87 13.35 -12.42
CA ASN A 67 7.00 14.29 -11.75
C ASN A 67 6.75 13.90 -10.28
N ALA A 68 7.70 14.22 -9.40
CA ALA A 68 7.59 13.95 -7.96
C ALA A 68 6.37 14.62 -7.31
N ARG A 69 5.86 15.72 -7.88
CA ARG A 69 4.68 16.44 -7.36
C ARG A 69 3.37 15.69 -7.60
N ALA A 70 3.36 14.71 -8.49
CA ALA A 70 2.16 13.93 -8.81
C ALA A 70 1.80 12.91 -7.71
N LYS A 71 2.69 12.63 -6.76
CA LYS A 71 2.46 11.63 -5.71
C LYS A 71 1.98 12.28 -4.41
N VAL A 72 0.69 12.39 -4.25
CA VAL A 72 0.06 12.90 -3.01
C VAL A 72 0.41 12.02 -1.80
N ILE A 73 0.62 10.72 -2.00
CA ILE A 73 0.93 9.76 -0.95
C ILE A 73 2.27 10.05 -0.23
N GLU A 74 3.26 10.60 -0.92
CA GLU A 74 4.55 10.95 -0.30
C GLU A 74 4.37 12.04 0.75
N ARG A 75 3.47 13.00 0.50
CA ARG A 75 3.14 14.03 1.49
C ARG A 75 2.42 13.44 2.69
N ALA A 76 1.50 12.51 2.46
CA ALA A 76 0.82 11.82 3.55
C ALA A 76 1.80 11.03 4.43
N PHE A 77 2.75 10.30 3.83
CA PHE A 77 3.80 9.62 4.57
C PHE A 77 4.70 10.57 5.36
N LYS A 78 5.02 11.73 4.80
CA LYS A 78 5.76 12.75 5.54
C LYS A 78 4.99 13.20 6.77
N ASP A 79 3.70 13.48 6.65
CA ASP A 79 2.86 13.89 7.78
C ASP A 79 2.78 12.79 8.85
N VAL A 80 2.67 11.51 8.47
CA VAL A 80 2.71 10.36 9.40
C VAL A 80 4.06 10.29 10.12
N VAL A 81 5.17 10.46 9.41
CA VAL A 81 6.50 10.46 10.04
C VAL A 81 6.63 11.61 11.05
N GLU A 82 6.24 12.82 10.66
CA GLU A 82 6.41 14.01 11.50
C GLU A 82 5.50 14.03 12.73
N ARG A 83 4.27 13.53 12.61
CA ARG A 83 3.25 13.65 13.64
C ARG A 83 3.00 12.38 14.44
N PHE A 84 3.41 11.23 13.91
CA PHE A 84 3.23 9.93 14.55
C PHE A 84 4.56 9.26 14.86
N SER A 85 5.37 8.94 13.86
CA SER A 85 6.57 8.12 14.05
C SER A 85 7.61 8.76 14.97
N LYS A 86 7.79 10.08 14.90
CA LYS A 86 8.74 10.81 15.76
C LYS A 86 8.37 10.84 17.25
N ASN A 87 7.13 10.49 17.60
CA ASN A 87 6.72 10.45 19.00
C ASN A 87 7.24 9.19 19.74
N TYR A 88 7.74 8.21 19.01
CA TYR A 88 8.30 7.01 19.60
C TYR A 88 9.78 7.15 19.90
N SER A 89 10.19 6.79 21.11
CA SER A 89 11.60 6.77 21.50
C SER A 89 12.46 5.80 20.66
N THR A 90 11.80 4.89 19.96
CA THR A 90 12.44 3.93 19.03
C THR A 90 12.57 4.47 17.61
N TYR A 91 12.15 5.70 17.34
CA TYR A 91 12.30 6.32 16.02
C TYR A 91 13.76 6.40 15.62
N CYS A 92 14.11 5.82 14.48
CA CYS A 92 15.49 5.71 14.00
C CYS A 92 15.91 6.78 12.99
N GLY A 93 15.04 7.75 12.70
CA GLY A 93 15.30 8.73 11.63
C GLY A 93 15.12 8.16 10.22
N ARG A 94 15.12 9.04 9.22
CA ARG A 94 15.08 8.65 7.80
C ARG A 94 16.44 8.26 7.25
N SER A 95 17.50 8.66 7.93
CA SER A 95 18.88 8.38 7.56
C SER A 95 19.74 8.25 8.81
N THR A 96 20.97 7.79 8.64
CA THR A 96 21.95 7.72 9.75
C THR A 96 22.25 9.08 10.35
N ILE A 97 22.12 10.16 9.57
CA ILE A 97 22.35 11.55 10.03
C ILE A 97 21.21 12.04 10.93
N GLU A 98 19.96 11.65 10.60
CA GLU A 98 18.78 12.05 11.38
C GLU A 98 18.49 11.10 12.57
N ARG A 99 19.32 10.08 12.77
CA ARG A 99 19.16 9.13 13.86
C ARG A 99 19.47 9.81 15.20
N PRO A 100 18.58 9.73 16.22
CA PRO A 100 18.88 10.24 17.55
C PRO A 100 20.16 9.60 18.11
N GLU A 101 20.98 10.39 18.77
CA GLU A 101 22.27 9.95 19.32
C GLU A 101 22.11 8.80 20.33
N ASP A 102 21.04 8.85 21.12
CA ASP A 102 20.72 7.84 22.15
C ASP A 102 19.93 6.63 21.61
N HIS A 103 19.65 6.56 20.29
CA HIS A 103 18.83 5.51 19.69
C HIS A 103 19.34 4.11 20.02
N ASN A 104 20.64 3.87 19.89
CA ASN A 104 21.23 2.58 20.15
C ASN A 104 21.10 2.17 21.64
N ASP A 105 21.24 3.12 22.55
CA ASP A 105 21.08 2.87 23.98
C ASP A 105 19.64 2.61 24.36
N THR A 106 18.71 3.31 23.72
CA THR A 106 17.28 3.07 23.87
C THR A 106 16.92 1.64 23.45
N ILE A 107 17.38 1.20 22.28
CA ILE A 107 17.16 -0.18 21.81
C ILE A 107 17.78 -1.21 22.76
N ARG A 108 19.01 -0.99 23.22
CA ARG A 108 19.67 -1.89 24.21
C ARG A 108 18.87 -1.99 25.52
N LYS A 109 18.36 -0.87 26.04
CA LYS A 109 17.51 -0.83 27.23
C LYS A 109 16.22 -1.62 27.01
N MET A 110 15.57 -1.45 25.86
CA MET A 110 14.35 -2.20 25.51
C MET A 110 14.60 -3.70 25.43
N LEU A 111 15.66 -4.14 24.75
CA LEU A 111 16.04 -5.55 24.66
C LEU A 111 16.36 -6.15 26.05
N LYS A 112 17.04 -5.39 26.91
CA LYS A 112 17.32 -5.80 28.31
C LYS A 112 16.01 -5.93 29.12
N ASN A 113 15.07 -5.02 28.94
CA ASN A 113 13.76 -5.08 29.60
C ASN A 113 12.95 -6.28 29.12
N HIS A 114 12.92 -6.54 27.81
CA HIS A 114 12.26 -7.70 27.23
C HIS A 114 12.82 -9.02 27.81
N LYS A 115 14.15 -9.17 27.88
CA LYS A 115 14.81 -10.33 28.49
C LYS A 115 14.45 -10.53 29.95
N LYS A 116 14.07 -9.47 30.65
CA LYS A 116 13.62 -9.50 32.05
C LYS A 116 12.11 -9.69 32.21
N GLY A 117 11.38 -9.97 31.13
CA GLY A 117 9.93 -10.13 31.14
C GLY A 117 9.16 -8.83 31.42
N ARG A 118 9.79 -7.65 31.25
CA ARG A 118 9.12 -6.37 31.38
C ARG A 118 8.38 -6.02 30.09
N ALA A 119 7.28 -5.30 30.22
CA ALA A 119 6.54 -4.79 29.06
C ALA A 119 7.43 -3.90 28.20
N VAL A 120 7.41 -4.15 26.91
CA VAL A 120 8.09 -3.35 25.89
C VAL A 120 7.12 -3.09 24.75
N LEU A 121 7.35 -2.02 24.00
CA LEU A 121 6.55 -1.69 22.85
C LEU A 121 6.65 -2.82 21.81
N THR A 122 5.51 -3.38 21.44
CA THR A 122 5.40 -4.43 20.45
C THR A 122 4.97 -3.88 19.09
N LEU A 123 5.09 -4.68 18.03
CA LEU A 123 4.59 -4.31 16.71
C LEU A 123 3.06 -4.15 16.71
N ASP A 124 2.35 -4.94 17.50
CA ASP A 124 0.89 -4.87 17.58
C ASP A 124 0.43 -3.61 18.31
N ASP A 125 1.16 -3.15 19.33
CA ASP A 125 0.92 -1.84 19.95
C ASP A 125 1.07 -0.71 18.93
N ILE A 126 2.16 -0.71 18.15
CA ILE A 126 2.38 0.31 17.10
C ILE A 126 1.28 0.28 16.05
N LYS A 127 0.82 -0.90 15.63
CA LYS A 127 -0.29 -1.02 14.68
C LYS A 127 -1.58 -0.44 15.23
N ALA A 128 -1.92 -0.74 16.48
CA ALA A 128 -3.11 -0.22 17.15
C ALA A 128 -3.05 1.30 17.28
N ASP A 129 -1.90 1.83 17.68
CA ASP A 129 -1.66 3.27 17.79
C ASP A 129 -1.75 3.95 16.41
N LEU A 130 -1.17 3.35 15.37
CA LEU A 130 -1.22 3.87 14.01
C LEU A 130 -2.65 3.88 13.45
N ASP A 131 -3.42 2.81 13.69
CA ASP A 131 -4.83 2.75 13.28
C ASP A 131 -5.63 3.85 13.98
N THR A 132 -5.43 4.03 15.27
CA THR A 132 -6.03 5.10 16.07
C THR A 132 -5.65 6.48 15.54
N TYR A 133 -4.36 6.70 15.29
CA TYR A 133 -3.87 7.97 14.75
C TYR A 133 -4.51 8.28 13.39
N ILE A 134 -4.55 7.32 12.47
CA ILE A 134 -5.13 7.52 11.14
C ILE A 134 -6.62 7.82 11.24
N ARG A 135 -7.37 7.02 12.00
CA ARG A 135 -8.84 7.12 12.07
C ARG A 135 -9.33 8.31 12.90
N GLN A 136 -8.66 8.63 14.00
CA GLN A 136 -9.15 9.64 14.95
C GLN A 136 -8.47 11.00 14.78
N ILE A 137 -7.28 11.05 14.22
CA ILE A 137 -6.52 12.28 14.08
C ILE A 137 -6.34 12.66 12.61
N TRP A 138 -5.63 11.84 11.83
CA TRP A 138 -5.26 12.21 10.47
C TRP A 138 -6.47 12.37 9.55
N ASN A 139 -7.39 11.42 9.55
CA ASN A 139 -8.60 11.47 8.72
C ASN A 139 -9.57 12.60 9.11
N LYS A 140 -9.48 13.08 10.35
CA LYS A 140 -10.34 14.16 10.87
C LYS A 140 -9.65 15.53 10.89
N THR A 141 -8.37 15.59 10.55
CA THR A 141 -7.64 16.85 10.48
C THR A 141 -7.87 17.51 9.12
N PRO A 142 -8.42 18.73 9.07
CA PRO A 142 -8.57 19.44 7.81
C PRO A 142 -7.23 19.65 7.13
N SER A 143 -7.14 19.27 5.86
CA SER A 143 -5.96 19.56 5.04
C SER A 143 -5.99 21.02 4.60
N ALA A 144 -4.80 21.63 4.43
CA ALA A 144 -4.71 22.97 3.89
C ALA A 144 -5.46 23.06 2.56
N ALA A 145 -6.45 23.94 2.51
CA ALA A 145 -7.25 24.15 1.32
C ALA A 145 -6.36 24.59 0.15
N GLY A 146 -6.48 23.94 -0.99
CA GLY A 146 -5.98 24.47 -2.25
C GLY A 146 -6.69 25.80 -2.57
N ARG A 147 -6.11 26.60 -3.46
CA ARG A 147 -6.62 27.93 -3.84
C ARG A 147 -8.15 27.95 -3.98
N GLY A 148 -8.83 28.74 -3.12
CA GLY A 148 -10.27 28.97 -3.17
C GLY A 148 -11.16 27.80 -2.69
N ARG A 149 -10.62 26.74 -2.10
CA ARG A 149 -11.41 25.64 -1.55
C ARG A 149 -11.47 25.71 -0.03
N LYS A 150 -12.61 25.34 0.53
CA LYS A 150 -12.78 25.16 1.97
C LYS A 150 -11.87 24.01 2.42
N ALA A 151 -11.19 24.17 3.55
CA ALA A 151 -10.45 23.08 4.16
C ALA A 151 -11.42 21.99 4.61
N GLU A 152 -11.28 20.80 4.05
CA GLU A 152 -12.03 19.61 4.42
C GLU A 152 -11.09 18.55 4.98
N CYS A 153 -11.56 17.75 5.91
CA CYS A 153 -10.82 16.59 6.34
C CYS A 153 -10.97 15.42 5.33
N PRO A 154 -10.04 14.44 5.33
CA PRO A 154 -10.14 13.28 4.45
C PRO A 154 -11.47 12.53 4.55
N ASP A 155 -12.00 12.35 5.76
CA ASP A 155 -13.27 11.66 5.96
C ASP A 155 -14.45 12.41 5.32
N GLU A 156 -14.52 13.73 5.48
CA GLU A 156 -15.58 14.56 4.85
C GLU A 156 -15.49 14.50 3.33
N THR A 157 -14.28 14.64 2.79
CA THR A 157 -14.05 14.54 1.35
C THR A 157 -14.46 13.16 0.83
N PHE A 158 -14.06 12.08 1.51
CA PHE A 158 -14.42 10.73 1.12
C PHE A 158 -15.94 10.50 1.14
N ILE A 159 -16.63 10.90 2.23
CA ILE A 159 -18.09 10.74 2.34
C ILE A 159 -18.80 11.50 1.23
N ARG A 160 -18.38 12.73 0.95
CA ARG A 160 -18.98 13.58 -0.08
C ARG A 160 -18.77 13.05 -1.49
N THR A 161 -17.60 12.47 -1.76
CA THR A 161 -17.20 12.06 -3.12
C THR A 161 -17.35 10.57 -3.39
N ARG A 162 -17.69 9.76 -2.37
CA ARG A 162 -17.76 8.32 -2.54
C ARG A 162 -18.83 7.92 -3.54
N LEU A 163 -18.47 7.01 -4.41
CA LEU A 163 -19.38 6.32 -5.30
C LEU A 163 -20.00 5.08 -4.61
N PRO A 164 -21.06 4.50 -5.18
CA PRO A 164 -21.57 3.22 -4.69
C PRO A 164 -20.47 2.18 -4.58
N VAL A 165 -20.46 1.49 -3.44
CA VAL A 165 -19.41 0.50 -3.13
C VAL A 165 -19.52 -0.70 -4.06
N ARG A 166 -18.44 -1.03 -4.75
CA ARG A 166 -18.29 -2.26 -5.51
C ARG A 166 -17.74 -3.34 -4.56
N ARG A 167 -18.43 -4.45 -4.46
CA ARG A 167 -17.97 -5.57 -3.63
C ARG A 167 -17.32 -6.65 -4.50
N ALA A 168 -16.25 -7.24 -3.98
CA ALA A 168 -15.66 -8.42 -4.57
C ALA A 168 -16.62 -9.62 -4.36
N THR A 169 -16.86 -10.37 -5.42
CA THR A 169 -17.53 -11.67 -5.31
C THR A 169 -16.57 -12.72 -4.75
N PRO A 170 -17.05 -13.84 -4.21
CA PRO A 170 -16.18 -14.94 -3.79
C PRO A 170 -15.23 -15.42 -4.90
N ASP A 171 -15.67 -15.42 -6.15
CA ASP A 171 -14.86 -15.82 -7.29
C ASP A 171 -13.80 -14.75 -7.62
N THR A 172 -14.14 -13.48 -7.48
CA THR A 172 -13.17 -12.38 -7.58
C THR A 172 -12.10 -12.51 -6.50
N CYS A 173 -12.48 -12.84 -5.26
CA CYS A 173 -11.52 -13.07 -4.18
C CYS A 173 -10.61 -14.26 -4.48
N LYS A 174 -11.15 -15.36 -4.99
CA LYS A 174 -10.34 -16.50 -5.42
C LYS A 174 -9.32 -16.11 -6.47
N LEU A 175 -9.71 -15.35 -7.48
CA LEU A 175 -8.81 -14.81 -8.52
C LEU A 175 -7.66 -13.98 -7.92
N LEU A 176 -7.94 -13.14 -6.94
CA LEU A 176 -6.93 -12.32 -6.25
C LEU A 176 -5.86 -13.17 -5.58
N PHE A 177 -6.26 -14.28 -4.96
CA PHE A 177 -5.37 -15.15 -4.19
C PHE A 177 -4.81 -16.34 -4.98
N MET A 178 -5.32 -16.60 -6.19
CA MET A 178 -4.76 -17.65 -7.05
C MET A 178 -3.38 -17.24 -7.57
N LYS A 179 -2.36 -17.85 -7.00
CA LYS A 179 -1.04 -17.89 -7.66
C LYS A 179 -1.15 -18.84 -8.85
N SER A 180 -0.91 -18.37 -10.07
CA SER A 180 -0.57 -19.27 -11.17
C SER A 180 0.79 -19.85 -10.84
N THR A 181 0.81 -20.99 -10.22
CA THR A 181 2.04 -21.75 -10.06
C THR A 181 2.11 -22.70 -11.25
N ASN A 182 3.27 -22.75 -11.91
CA ASN A 182 3.59 -23.94 -12.67
C ASN A 182 3.36 -25.15 -11.76
N PRO A 183 2.73 -26.24 -12.25
CA PRO A 183 2.50 -27.41 -11.43
C PRO A 183 3.83 -27.83 -10.79
N ARG A 184 3.89 -27.80 -9.47
CA ARG A 184 5.05 -28.27 -8.73
C ARG A 184 4.88 -29.76 -8.47
N LYS A 185 5.90 -30.54 -8.79
CA LYS A 185 5.93 -31.94 -8.36
C LYS A 185 6.04 -31.96 -6.83
N ILE A 186 5.08 -32.60 -6.18
CA ILE A 186 5.18 -32.89 -4.76
C ILE A 186 6.26 -33.96 -4.60
N GLY A 187 7.37 -33.58 -3.99
CA GLY A 187 8.46 -34.50 -3.69
C GLY A 187 8.16 -35.36 -2.45
N ARG A 188 9.08 -36.26 -2.11
CA ARG A 188 8.96 -37.13 -0.92
C ARG A 188 8.82 -36.36 0.40
N ASN A 189 9.31 -35.11 0.46
CA ASN A 189 9.31 -34.23 1.63
C ASN A 189 8.23 -33.14 1.59
N GLY A 190 7.21 -33.28 0.75
CA GLY A 190 6.21 -32.25 0.52
C GLY A 190 6.63 -31.23 -0.54
N ILE A 191 5.92 -30.08 -0.58
CA ILE A 191 6.18 -28.98 -1.54
C ILE A 191 7.49 -28.28 -1.20
#